data_9ec4fdd45226eae85acc6fb85a1b83a6
#
_entry.id   9ec4fdd45226eae85acc6fb85a1b83a6
#
_cell.length_a   1.000
_cell.length_b   1.000
_cell.length_c   1.000
_cell.angle_alpha   90.00
_cell.angle_beta   90.00
_cell.angle_gamma   90.00
#
_symmetry.space_group_name_H-M   'P 1'
#
loop_
_entity.id
_entity.type
_entity.pdbx_description
1 polymer ?
#
loop_
_entity_poly.entity_id
_entity_poly.type
_entity_poly.pdbx_seq_one_letter_code
_entity_poly.pdbx_strand_id
1 'polypeptide(L)'
;FRMLNVIDDCTRECLCIEVSTGFSGRHVTRVLERLCQQRGRPEVIRSDNGPEFTSKAVQDWAKERGINWHCIEPGKPTQNSHIESFNGKLRDECLNQNYWRDLAEVRKETSEYRRDYNEERPHSALCYLPPVEYARRLLTGESLGGNAKRNPSCGMAQSGLSN
;
A
#
# COMPACT_ATOMS: atom_id res chain seq x y z
N PHE A 1 -0.20 18.85 -4.46
CA PHE A 1 -1.07 17.72 -4.14
C PHE A 1 -0.41 16.79 -3.13
N ARG A 2 -1.21 15.95 -2.51
CA ARG A 2 -0.78 14.88 -1.60
C ARG A 2 -1.24 13.53 -2.14
N MET A 3 -0.60 12.46 -1.70
CA MET A 3 -0.99 11.09 -2.05
C MET A 3 -1.10 10.24 -0.79
N LEU A 4 -2.10 9.36 -0.81
CA LEU A 4 -2.25 8.26 0.13
C LEU A 4 -1.98 6.96 -0.63
N ASN A 5 -0.87 6.32 -0.31
CA ASN A 5 -0.45 5.05 -0.89
C ASN A 5 -0.72 3.92 0.10
N VAL A 6 -1.29 2.84 -0.40
CA VAL A 6 -1.58 1.64 0.40
C VAL A 6 -0.95 0.44 -0.27
N ILE A 7 -0.11 -0.28 0.46
CA ILE A 7 0.59 -1.48 -0.01
C ILE A 7 0.26 -2.66 0.89
N ASP A 8 0.11 -3.82 0.29
CA ASP A 8 0.06 -5.09 1.00
C ASP A 8 1.48 -5.53 1.36
N ASP A 9 1.77 -5.69 2.65
CA ASP A 9 3.10 -6.06 3.13
C ASP A 9 3.51 -7.50 2.78
N CYS A 10 2.55 -8.37 2.48
CA CYS A 10 2.80 -9.75 2.10
C CYS A 10 3.08 -9.88 0.59
N THR A 11 2.15 -9.38 -0.21
CA THR A 11 2.20 -9.52 -1.67
C THR A 11 2.95 -8.40 -2.38
N ARG A 12 3.26 -7.31 -1.68
CA ARG A 12 3.82 -6.08 -2.23
C ARG A 12 2.91 -5.37 -3.24
N GLU A 13 1.68 -5.81 -3.39
CA GLU A 13 0.72 -5.13 -4.26
C GLU A 13 0.48 -3.70 -3.79
N CYS A 14 0.57 -2.75 -4.71
CA CYS A 14 0.05 -1.41 -4.50
C CYS A 14 -1.48 -1.45 -4.63
N LEU A 15 -2.18 -1.44 -3.49
CA LEU A 15 -3.64 -1.54 -3.45
C LEU A 15 -4.31 -0.24 -3.89
N CYS A 16 -3.70 0.91 -3.57
CA CYS A 16 -4.23 2.23 -3.90
C CYS A 16 -3.14 3.28 -3.99
N ILE A 17 -3.30 4.22 -4.93
CA ILE A 17 -2.67 5.54 -4.97
C ILE A 17 -3.81 6.54 -5.05
N GLU A 18 -4.21 7.12 -3.93
CA GLU A 18 -5.25 8.16 -3.90
C GLU A 18 -4.60 9.54 -3.97
N VAL A 19 -5.01 10.37 -4.93
CA VAL A 19 -4.46 11.72 -5.16
C VAL A 19 -5.48 12.78 -4.79
N SER A 20 -5.11 13.70 -3.89
CA SER A 20 -5.97 14.77 -3.40
C SER A 20 -5.16 16.04 -3.09
N THR A 21 -5.83 17.14 -2.85
CA THR A 21 -5.22 18.36 -2.31
C THR A 21 -4.89 18.26 -0.82
N GLY A 22 -5.54 17.32 -0.11
CA GLY A 22 -5.31 17.03 1.29
C GLY A 22 -6.11 15.82 1.75
N PHE A 23 -5.71 15.25 2.88
CA PHE A 23 -6.39 14.12 3.50
C PHE A 23 -6.86 14.49 4.91
N SER A 24 -8.13 14.30 5.17
CA SER A 24 -8.68 14.23 6.53
C SER A 24 -8.81 12.77 6.95
N GLY A 25 -8.88 12.50 8.26
CA GLY A 25 -9.12 11.14 8.75
C GLY A 25 -10.36 10.48 8.15
N ARG A 26 -11.44 11.25 7.91
CA ARG A 26 -12.64 10.74 7.22
C ARG A 26 -12.39 10.40 5.74
N HIS A 27 -11.45 11.09 5.08
CA HIS A 27 -11.08 10.73 3.71
C HIS A 27 -10.30 9.41 3.72
N VAL A 28 -9.34 9.27 4.63
CA VAL A 28 -8.57 8.04 4.82
C VAL A 28 -9.51 6.86 5.09
N THR A 29 -10.44 6.97 6.03
CA THR A 29 -11.38 5.87 6.33
C THR A 29 -12.25 5.48 5.15
N ARG A 30 -12.69 6.43 4.30
CA ARG A 30 -13.45 6.11 3.06
C ARG A 30 -12.61 5.32 2.06
N VAL A 31 -11.34 5.68 1.90
CA VAL A 31 -10.43 4.93 1.01
C VAL A 31 -10.23 3.52 1.53
N LEU A 32 -9.94 3.37 2.82
CA LEU A 32 -9.73 2.07 3.44
C LEU A 32 -10.99 1.20 3.44
N GLU A 33 -12.16 1.79 3.66
CA GLU A 33 -13.44 1.08 3.57
C GLU A 33 -13.66 0.49 2.17
N ARG A 34 -13.40 1.26 1.11
CA ARG A 34 -13.44 0.79 -0.27
C ARG A 34 -12.49 -0.38 -0.49
N LEU A 35 -11.27 -0.30 0.04
CA LEU A 35 -10.29 -1.39 -0.07
C LEU A 35 -10.74 -2.64 0.70
N CYS A 36 -11.31 -2.48 1.90
CA CYS A 36 -11.86 -3.59 2.66
C CYS A 36 -13.00 -4.31 1.92
N GLN A 37 -13.84 -3.57 1.21
CA GLN A 37 -14.91 -4.14 0.38
C GLN A 37 -14.37 -4.94 -0.82
N GLN A 38 -13.25 -4.52 -1.39
CA GLN A 38 -12.65 -5.14 -2.59
C GLN A 38 -11.75 -6.34 -2.25
N ARG A 39 -11.02 -6.26 -1.13
CA ARG A 39 -9.91 -7.17 -0.81
C ARG A 39 -10.11 -7.95 0.50
N GLY A 40 -11.18 -7.65 1.22
CA GLY A 40 -11.38 -8.15 2.56
C GLY A 40 -10.74 -7.27 3.64
N ARG A 41 -11.08 -7.54 4.88
CA ARG A 41 -10.63 -6.79 6.04
C ARG A 41 -9.20 -7.22 6.41
N PRO A 42 -8.22 -6.29 6.50
CA PRO A 42 -6.90 -6.61 7.02
C PRO A 42 -6.95 -6.81 8.55
N GLU A 43 -6.05 -7.59 9.09
CA GLU A 43 -5.90 -7.71 10.54
C GLU A 43 -5.14 -6.52 11.12
N VAL A 44 -4.14 -6.04 10.40
CA VAL A 44 -3.24 -4.97 10.84
C VAL A 44 -3.09 -3.93 9.75
N ILE A 45 -3.13 -2.67 10.13
CA ILE A 45 -2.71 -1.54 9.29
C ILE A 45 -1.56 -0.83 10.00
N ARG A 46 -0.50 -0.51 9.26
CA ARG A 46 0.61 0.32 9.72
C ARG A 46 0.58 1.66 9.01
N SER A 47 0.86 2.73 9.75
CA SER A 47 0.97 4.09 9.20
C SER A 47 2.07 4.85 9.91
N ASP A 48 2.51 5.94 9.30
CA ASP A 48 3.24 6.97 10.03
C ASP A 48 2.32 7.68 11.04
N ASN A 49 2.88 8.68 11.77
CA ASN A 49 2.16 9.43 12.78
C ASN A 49 1.50 10.71 12.21
N GLY A 50 1.13 10.71 10.93
CA GLY A 50 0.42 11.82 10.32
C GLY A 50 -0.90 12.13 11.06
N PRO A 51 -1.29 13.42 11.16
CA PRO A 51 -2.51 13.82 11.86
C PRO A 51 -3.77 13.20 11.26
N GLU A 52 -3.78 12.90 9.98
CA GLU A 52 -4.84 12.18 9.29
C GLU A 52 -5.02 10.76 9.81
N PHE A 53 -3.91 10.06 10.14
CA PHE A 53 -3.90 8.67 10.60
C PHE A 53 -4.15 8.56 12.10
N THR A 54 -3.67 9.53 12.89
CA THR A 54 -3.88 9.57 14.35
C THR A 54 -5.21 10.18 14.74
N SER A 55 -6.04 10.61 13.77
CA SER A 55 -7.32 11.24 14.00
C SER A 55 -8.33 10.31 14.69
N LYS A 56 -9.24 10.89 15.48
CA LYS A 56 -10.32 10.13 16.12
C LYS A 56 -11.15 9.32 15.11
N ALA A 57 -11.40 9.87 13.92
CA ALA A 57 -12.17 9.18 12.88
C ALA A 57 -11.52 7.86 12.44
N VAL A 58 -10.20 7.82 12.31
CA VAL A 58 -9.45 6.60 11.95
C VAL A 58 -9.43 5.61 13.11
N GLN A 59 -9.23 6.09 14.33
CA GLN A 59 -9.21 5.23 15.53
C GLN A 59 -10.57 4.56 15.77
N ASP A 60 -11.65 5.33 15.68
CA ASP A 60 -13.02 4.82 15.85
C ASP A 60 -13.33 3.79 14.74
N TRP A 61 -13.03 4.11 13.49
CA TRP A 61 -13.23 3.21 12.34
C TRP A 61 -12.45 1.89 12.49
N ALA A 62 -11.18 1.96 12.87
CA ALA A 62 -10.35 0.77 13.06
C ALA A 62 -10.90 -0.12 14.18
N LYS A 63 -11.32 0.49 15.29
CA LYS A 63 -11.95 -0.21 16.43
C LYS A 63 -13.26 -0.89 16.03
N GLU A 64 -14.15 -0.18 15.34
CA GLU A 64 -15.43 -0.73 14.84
C GLU A 64 -15.24 -1.91 13.89
N ARG A 65 -14.16 -1.88 13.10
CA ARG A 65 -13.83 -2.94 12.16
C ARG A 65 -12.98 -4.07 12.77
N GLY A 66 -12.55 -3.94 14.02
CA GLY A 66 -11.65 -4.89 14.66
C GLY A 66 -10.28 -4.98 13.96
N ILE A 67 -9.76 -3.85 13.48
CA ILE A 67 -8.47 -3.72 12.81
C ILE A 67 -7.45 -3.21 13.81
N ASN A 68 -6.31 -3.88 13.93
CA ASN A 68 -5.19 -3.42 14.73
C ASN A 68 -4.43 -2.31 14.01
N TRP A 69 -4.58 -1.06 14.47
CA TRP A 69 -3.88 0.07 13.90
C TRP A 69 -2.57 0.33 14.63
N HIS A 70 -1.46 0.26 13.91
CA HIS A 70 -0.14 0.52 14.45
C HIS A 70 0.49 1.76 13.81
N CYS A 71 0.68 2.81 14.60
CA CYS A 71 1.57 3.90 14.20
C CYS A 71 3.01 3.46 14.41
N ILE A 72 3.89 3.72 13.41
CA ILE A 72 5.32 3.40 13.52
C ILE A 72 5.96 4.21 14.64
N GLU A 73 6.90 3.58 15.35
CA GLU A 73 7.63 4.25 16.41
C GLU A 73 8.63 5.27 15.82
N PRO A 74 8.73 6.47 16.39
CA PRO A 74 9.75 7.43 16.00
C PRO A 74 11.16 6.79 16.07
N GLY A 75 11.96 6.96 15.00
CA GLY A 75 13.31 6.41 14.94
C GLY A 75 13.41 4.93 14.52
N LYS A 76 12.31 4.29 14.13
CA LYS A 76 12.32 2.91 13.59
C LYS A 76 11.82 2.85 12.13
N PRO A 77 12.58 3.42 11.17
CA PRO A 77 12.18 3.46 9.75
C PRO A 77 11.99 2.07 9.14
N THR A 78 12.66 1.05 9.66
CA THR A 78 12.52 -0.33 9.17
C THR A 78 11.10 -0.87 9.29
N GLN A 79 10.27 -0.34 10.17
CA GLN A 79 8.86 -0.72 10.32
C GLN A 79 7.99 -0.31 9.13
N ASN A 80 8.46 0.66 8.30
CA ASN A 80 7.75 1.19 7.14
C ASN A 80 8.54 1.09 5.83
N SER A 81 9.61 0.30 5.82
CA SER A 81 10.57 0.24 4.71
C SER A 81 9.96 -0.09 3.35
N HIS A 82 8.87 -0.88 3.33
CA HIS A 82 8.23 -1.29 2.08
C HIS A 82 7.50 -0.13 1.40
N ILE A 83 6.72 0.62 2.17
CA ILE A 83 6.02 1.78 1.63
C ILE A 83 6.99 2.93 1.32
N GLU A 84 8.06 3.10 2.11
CA GLU A 84 9.10 4.08 1.82
C GLU A 84 9.82 3.76 0.50
N SER A 85 10.19 2.50 0.29
CA SER A 85 10.78 2.04 -0.97
C SER A 85 9.85 2.25 -2.16
N PHE A 86 8.56 1.94 -2.00
CA PHE A 86 7.55 2.21 -3.02
C PHE A 86 7.43 3.70 -3.33
N ASN A 87 7.32 4.53 -2.30
CA ASN A 87 7.20 5.99 -2.45
C ASN A 87 8.41 6.61 -3.14
N GLY A 88 9.62 6.11 -2.83
CA GLY A 88 10.86 6.52 -3.51
C GLY A 88 10.77 6.22 -5.01
N LYS A 89 10.44 4.99 -5.39
CA LYS A 89 10.29 4.59 -6.79
C LYS A 89 9.20 5.37 -7.52
N LEU A 90 8.02 5.50 -6.91
CA LEU A 90 6.92 6.30 -7.48
C LEU A 90 7.35 7.74 -7.73
N ARG A 91 8.10 8.33 -6.82
CA ARG A 91 8.63 9.69 -6.99
C ARG A 91 9.62 9.77 -8.15
N ASP A 92 10.60 8.87 -8.18
CA ASP A 92 11.70 8.93 -9.16
C ASP A 92 11.26 8.53 -10.56
N GLU A 93 10.38 7.54 -10.69
CA GLU A 93 10.01 6.95 -11.96
C GLU A 93 8.73 7.56 -12.58
N CYS A 94 7.88 8.19 -11.77
CA CYS A 94 6.63 8.79 -12.23
C CYS A 94 6.56 10.29 -11.95
N LEU A 95 6.71 10.70 -10.68
CA LEU A 95 6.39 12.07 -10.29
C LEU A 95 7.43 13.09 -10.73
N ASN A 96 8.72 12.76 -10.62
CA ASN A 96 9.82 13.67 -10.97
C ASN A 96 10.03 13.80 -12.49
N GLN A 97 9.43 12.92 -13.29
CA GLN A 97 9.62 12.89 -14.73
C GLN A 97 8.60 13.73 -15.50
N ASN A 98 7.56 14.23 -14.81
CA ASN A 98 6.43 14.89 -15.44
C ASN A 98 6.10 16.23 -14.80
N TYR A 99 5.59 17.15 -15.63
CA TYR A 99 4.96 18.39 -15.20
C TYR A 99 3.45 18.23 -15.28
N TRP A 100 2.76 18.55 -14.19
CA TRP A 100 1.33 18.29 -14.04
C TRP A 100 0.51 19.57 -14.25
N ARG A 101 -0.47 19.55 -15.13
CA ARG A 101 -1.39 20.66 -15.36
C ARG A 101 -2.53 20.66 -14.34
N ASP A 102 -3.00 19.46 -13.98
CA ASP A 102 -4.09 19.28 -13.02
C ASP A 102 -4.01 17.91 -12.30
N LEU A 103 -4.91 17.72 -11.32
CA LEU A 103 -4.97 16.47 -10.57
C LEU A 103 -5.51 15.29 -11.38
N ALA A 104 -6.24 15.52 -12.47
CA ALA A 104 -6.74 14.44 -13.31
C ALA A 104 -5.59 13.77 -14.05
N GLU A 105 -4.64 14.56 -14.53
CA GLU A 105 -3.42 14.09 -15.18
C GLU A 105 -2.57 13.27 -14.19
N VAL A 106 -2.37 13.76 -12.96
CA VAL A 106 -1.65 13.01 -11.90
C VAL A 106 -2.33 11.67 -11.62
N ARG A 107 -3.66 11.67 -11.49
CA ARG A 107 -4.42 10.42 -11.22
C ARG A 107 -4.30 9.41 -12.36
N LYS A 108 -4.32 9.87 -13.59
CA LYS A 108 -4.15 9.00 -14.77
C LYS A 108 -2.79 8.31 -14.73
N GLU A 109 -1.73 9.09 -14.65
CA GLU A 109 -0.35 8.58 -14.68
C GLU A 109 -0.04 7.68 -13.47
N THR A 110 -0.46 8.07 -12.27
CA THR A 110 -0.29 7.22 -11.08
C THR A 110 -1.10 5.93 -11.15
N SER A 111 -2.25 5.93 -11.85
CA SER A 111 -3.03 4.72 -12.12
C SER A 111 -2.30 3.79 -13.10
N GLU A 112 -1.70 4.34 -14.15
CA GLU A 112 -0.88 3.58 -15.10
C GLU A 112 0.38 3.02 -14.43
N TYR A 113 1.08 3.83 -13.64
CA TYR A 113 2.21 3.38 -12.82
C TYR A 113 1.82 2.23 -11.88
N ARG A 114 0.67 2.34 -11.17
CA ARG A 114 0.19 1.29 -10.27
C ARG A 114 -0.08 -0.01 -11.01
N ARG A 115 -0.64 0.06 -12.22
CA ARG A 115 -0.88 -1.12 -13.06
C ARG A 115 0.43 -1.79 -13.46
N ASP A 116 1.38 -1.03 -14.01
CA ASP A 116 2.71 -1.51 -14.38
C ASP A 116 3.43 -2.15 -13.18
N TYR A 117 3.42 -1.46 -12.03
CA TYR A 117 4.03 -1.94 -10.80
C TYR A 117 3.47 -3.29 -10.34
N ASN A 118 2.16 -3.47 -10.42
CA ASN A 118 1.49 -4.68 -9.94
C ASN A 118 1.51 -5.84 -10.93
N GLU A 119 1.37 -5.56 -12.23
CA GLU A 119 1.10 -6.57 -13.26
C GLU A 119 2.33 -6.96 -14.08
N GLU A 120 3.26 -6.02 -14.29
CA GLU A 120 4.37 -6.22 -15.23
C GLU A 120 5.74 -6.27 -14.54
N ARG A 121 5.93 -5.51 -13.46
CA ARG A 121 7.24 -5.32 -12.87
C ARG A 121 7.67 -6.51 -12.00
N PRO A 122 8.83 -7.16 -12.30
CA PRO A 122 9.34 -8.22 -11.46
C PRO A 122 9.95 -7.67 -10.17
N HIS A 123 9.64 -8.30 -9.05
CA HIS A 123 10.16 -7.94 -7.73
C HIS A 123 11.10 -9.01 -7.18
N SER A 124 12.34 -8.66 -6.88
CA SER A 124 13.33 -9.61 -6.35
C SER A 124 12.86 -10.28 -5.04
N ALA A 125 12.16 -9.52 -4.17
CA ALA A 125 11.59 -10.04 -2.94
C ALA A 125 10.43 -11.04 -3.15
N LEU A 126 9.87 -11.09 -4.37
CA LEU A 126 8.75 -11.96 -4.76
C LEU A 126 9.19 -13.03 -5.78
N CYS A 127 10.43 -13.48 -5.70
CA CYS A 127 11.00 -14.46 -6.64
C CYS A 127 10.97 -13.96 -8.10
N TYR A 128 11.14 -12.67 -8.32
CA TYR A 128 11.05 -11.99 -9.62
C TYR A 128 9.66 -12.10 -10.29
N LEU A 129 8.63 -12.39 -9.52
CA LEU A 129 7.25 -12.32 -10.00
C LEU A 129 6.69 -10.91 -9.83
N PRO A 130 5.75 -10.48 -10.71
CA PRO A 130 4.92 -9.32 -10.44
C PRO A 130 4.03 -9.55 -9.20
N PRO A 131 3.71 -8.50 -8.42
CA PRO A 131 2.90 -8.61 -7.20
C PRO A 131 1.59 -9.37 -7.38
N VAL A 132 0.83 -9.09 -8.43
CA VAL A 132 -0.45 -9.76 -8.72
C VAL A 132 -0.25 -11.25 -8.98
N GLU A 133 0.75 -11.62 -9.74
CA GLU A 133 1.05 -13.02 -10.02
C GLU A 133 1.52 -13.76 -8.77
N TYR A 134 2.33 -13.11 -7.93
CA TYR A 134 2.74 -13.66 -6.66
C TYR A 134 1.54 -13.90 -5.73
N ALA A 135 0.65 -12.91 -5.61
CA ALA A 135 -0.59 -13.01 -4.82
C ALA A 135 -1.48 -14.16 -5.33
N ARG A 136 -1.66 -14.29 -6.65
CA ARG A 136 -2.42 -15.37 -7.27
C ARG A 136 -1.86 -16.75 -6.89
N ARG A 137 -0.55 -16.94 -7.01
CA ARG A 137 0.10 -18.22 -6.67
C ARG A 137 0.01 -18.57 -5.19
N LEU A 138 0.07 -17.56 -4.30
CA LEU A 138 -0.16 -17.79 -2.87
C LEU A 138 -1.56 -18.34 -2.60
N LEU A 139 -2.58 -17.82 -3.28
CA LEU A 139 -3.97 -18.23 -3.11
C LEU A 139 -4.24 -19.62 -3.70
N THR A 140 -3.63 -19.95 -4.84
CA THR A 140 -3.84 -21.25 -5.51
C THR A 140 -2.93 -22.35 -5.00
N GLY A 141 -1.92 -22.03 -4.16
CA GLY A 141 -0.94 -23.00 -3.69
C GLY A 141 0.08 -23.43 -4.76
N GLU A 142 0.15 -22.71 -5.87
CA GLU A 142 1.13 -22.96 -6.94
C GLU A 142 2.57 -22.68 -6.47
N SER A 143 3.53 -23.32 -7.13
CA SER A 143 4.96 -23.10 -6.84
C SER A 143 5.36 -21.65 -7.15
N LEU A 144 6.07 -21.03 -6.21
CA LEU A 144 6.60 -19.68 -6.38
C LEU A 144 7.90 -19.63 -7.22
N GLY A 145 8.38 -20.80 -7.67
CA GLY A 145 9.64 -20.89 -8.42
C GLY A 145 10.89 -20.65 -7.56
N GLY A 146 11.95 -21.46 -7.72
CA GLY A 146 13.21 -21.32 -6.98
C GLY A 146 13.06 -21.43 -5.45
N ASN A 147 14.15 -21.41 -4.70
CA ASN A 147 14.23 -21.57 -3.25
C ASN A 147 13.46 -20.50 -2.41
N ALA A 148 12.22 -20.22 -2.77
CA ALA A 148 11.35 -19.32 -2.01
C ALA A 148 10.98 -19.96 -0.67
N LYS A 149 11.71 -19.64 0.38
CA LYS A 149 11.23 -19.86 1.74
C LYS A 149 9.95 -19.04 1.88
N ARG A 150 8.81 -19.71 2.07
CA ARG A 150 7.57 -19.03 2.49
C ARG A 150 7.91 -18.15 3.66
N ASN A 151 7.70 -16.85 3.53
CA ASN A 151 7.89 -15.93 4.63
C ASN A 151 6.87 -16.34 5.71
N PRO A 152 7.27 -16.76 6.92
CA PRO A 152 6.33 -17.25 7.93
C PRO A 152 5.33 -16.19 8.41
N SER A 153 5.56 -14.90 8.11
CA SER A 153 4.62 -13.80 8.34
C SER A 153 3.58 -13.63 7.24
N CYS A 154 3.59 -14.45 6.19
CA CYS A 154 2.70 -14.35 5.02
C CYS A 154 1.32 -15.04 5.24
N GLY A 155 0.91 -15.27 6.46
CA GLY A 155 -0.41 -15.80 6.77
C GLY A 155 -1.52 -14.76 6.93
N MET A 156 -1.17 -13.46 6.94
CA MET A 156 -2.11 -12.38 7.28
C MET A 156 -1.81 -11.14 6.45
N ALA A 157 -2.80 -10.64 5.74
CA ALA A 157 -2.67 -9.40 4.97
C ALA A 157 -2.35 -8.23 5.93
N GLN A 158 -1.18 -7.64 5.76
CA GLN A 158 -0.76 -6.43 6.47
C GLN A 158 -0.68 -5.32 5.43
N SER A 159 -1.32 -4.20 5.67
CA SER A 159 -1.25 -3.04 4.81
C SER A 159 -0.50 -1.89 5.49
N GLY A 160 0.31 -1.21 4.73
CA GLY A 160 1.03 -0.01 5.17
C GLY A 160 0.48 1.24 4.48
N LEU A 161 0.36 2.32 5.22
CA LEU A 161 -0.07 3.62 4.74
C LEU A 161 1.07 4.62 4.90
N SER A 162 1.28 5.47 3.89
CA SER A 162 2.17 6.63 4.02
C SER A 162 1.74 7.80 3.13
N ASN A 163 2.22 8.98 3.48
CA ASN A 163 2.05 10.24 2.75
C ASN A 163 3.00 10.38 1.57
#